data_1b00748991dec500cfbdfc76093a5859
#
_entry.id   1b00748991dec500cfbdfc76093a5859
#
_cell.length_a   1.000
_cell.length_b   1.000
_cell.length_c   1.000
_cell.angle_alpha   90.00
_cell.angle_beta   90.00
_cell.angle_gamma   90.00
#
_symmetry.space_group_name_H-M   'P 1'
#
loop_
_entity.id
_entity.type
_entity.pdbx_description
1 polymer ?
#
loop_
_entity_poly.entity_id
_entity_poly.type
_entity_poly.pdbx_seq_one_letter_code
_entity_poly.pdbx_strand_id
1 'polypeptide(L)'
;VKQDLEAAVDAAPDFENTSATYYNAASAKQQAYNTAISDGSEALKAQNPTVESLTDALNKINEAKSALDGQPTDKQALQAAVNKSKDVKDSNNYANADQNAKTAYDNAVTAAQGVLDNSNATQAQVTQALQDLNTANGKLNGDAKTEEVKQALEAAVKDAPNVRNTPAYYNAASAKQQAYNTAIS
;
A
#
# COMPACT_ATOMS: atom_id res chain seq x y z
N VAL A 1 -14.69 43.41 0.06
CA VAL A 1 -13.72 42.82 1.00
C VAL A 1 -14.41 41.84 1.94
N LYS A 2 -15.45 42.24 2.72
CA LYS A 2 -16.12 41.34 3.68
C LYS A 2 -16.68 40.09 2.97
N GLN A 3 -17.46 40.29 1.90
CA GLN A 3 -17.98 39.17 1.09
C GLN A 3 -16.89 38.29 0.49
N ASP A 4 -15.77 38.85 0.06
CA ASP A 4 -14.67 38.11 -0.52
C ASP A 4 -13.97 37.25 0.55
N LEU A 5 -13.82 37.79 1.78
CA LEU A 5 -13.28 37.05 2.92
C LEU A 5 -14.24 35.93 3.37
N GLU A 6 -15.55 36.20 3.46
CA GLU A 6 -16.56 35.16 3.73
C GLU A 6 -16.48 34.04 2.69
N ALA A 7 -16.45 34.39 1.41
CA ALA A 7 -16.31 33.38 0.33
C ALA A 7 -15.02 32.55 0.42
N ALA A 8 -13.91 33.20 0.79
CA ALA A 8 -12.63 32.49 0.94
C ALA A 8 -12.63 31.49 2.13
N VAL A 9 -13.24 31.89 3.25
CA VAL A 9 -13.38 31.03 4.44
C VAL A 9 -14.36 29.90 4.18
N ASP A 10 -15.50 30.17 3.54
CA ASP A 10 -16.55 29.18 3.25
C ASP A 10 -16.09 28.14 2.22
N ALA A 11 -15.22 28.52 1.28
CA ALA A 11 -14.66 27.63 0.27
C ALA A 11 -13.52 26.74 0.78
N ALA A 12 -12.94 27.04 1.95
CA ALA A 12 -11.75 26.34 2.44
C ALA A 12 -11.96 24.82 2.65
N PRO A 13 -13.06 24.33 3.25
CA PRO A 13 -13.26 22.90 3.45
C PRO A 13 -13.32 22.11 2.14
N ASP A 14 -13.95 22.65 1.10
CA ASP A 14 -14.02 22.01 -0.21
C ASP A 14 -12.64 21.99 -0.89
N PHE A 15 -11.94 23.13 -0.84
CA PHE A 15 -10.59 23.24 -1.39
C PHE A 15 -9.60 22.28 -0.71
N GLU A 16 -9.66 22.14 0.61
CA GLU A 16 -8.81 21.22 1.38
C GLU A 16 -9.04 19.75 0.98
N ASN A 17 -10.29 19.38 0.73
CA ASN A 17 -10.67 18.01 0.41
C ASN A 17 -10.46 17.63 -1.07
N THR A 18 -10.48 18.60 -1.98
CA THR A 18 -10.50 18.32 -3.43
C THR A 18 -9.25 18.75 -4.18
N SER A 19 -8.44 19.66 -3.60
CA SER A 19 -7.29 20.24 -4.29
C SER A 19 -5.98 19.53 -3.96
N ALA A 20 -5.36 18.90 -4.97
CA ALA A 20 -4.02 18.31 -4.82
C ALA A 20 -2.97 19.35 -4.37
N THR A 21 -3.14 20.60 -4.75
CA THR A 21 -2.28 21.70 -4.30
C THR A 21 -2.27 21.85 -2.80
N TYR A 22 -3.40 21.55 -2.13
CA TYR A 22 -3.46 21.53 -0.67
C TYR A 22 -3.07 20.18 -0.08
N TYR A 23 -3.77 19.08 -0.41
CA TYR A 23 -3.58 17.82 0.31
C TYR A 23 -2.23 17.13 0.06
N ASN A 24 -1.52 17.46 -1.02
CA ASN A 24 -0.15 17.02 -1.28
C ASN A 24 0.91 18.07 -0.92
N ALA A 25 0.53 19.24 -0.41
CA ALA A 25 1.49 20.26 0.02
C ALA A 25 2.28 19.84 1.26
N ALA A 26 3.43 20.45 1.47
CA ALA A 26 4.19 20.30 2.70
C ALA A 26 3.31 20.70 3.91
N SER A 27 3.36 19.91 5.00
CA SER A 27 2.48 20.10 6.17
C SER A 27 2.59 21.50 6.80
N ALA A 28 3.76 22.12 6.78
CA ALA A 28 3.95 23.49 7.26
C ALA A 28 3.16 24.52 6.43
N LYS A 29 3.02 24.29 5.11
CA LYS A 29 2.24 25.15 4.22
C LYS A 29 0.72 24.94 4.38
N GLN A 30 0.29 23.70 4.54
CA GLN A 30 -1.09 23.38 4.92
C GLN A 30 -1.46 24.06 6.24
N GLN A 31 -0.58 23.99 7.24
CA GLN A 31 -0.80 24.61 8.54
C GLN A 31 -0.87 26.15 8.46
N ALA A 32 0.00 26.77 7.64
CA ALA A 32 -0.06 28.21 7.39
C ALA A 32 -1.39 28.65 6.74
N TYR A 33 -1.88 27.87 5.75
CA TYR A 33 -3.18 28.10 5.13
C TYR A 33 -4.32 27.96 6.14
N ASN A 34 -4.35 26.89 6.92
CA ASN A 34 -5.39 26.67 7.93
C ASN A 34 -5.40 27.75 9.02
N THR A 35 -4.22 28.24 9.42
CA THR A 35 -4.10 29.36 10.35
C THR A 35 -4.70 30.63 9.73
N ALA A 36 -4.38 30.94 8.48
CA ALA A 36 -4.93 32.11 7.80
C ALA A 36 -6.46 32.04 7.65
N ILE A 37 -7.02 30.84 7.38
CA ILE A 37 -8.48 30.62 7.34
C ILE A 37 -9.11 30.86 8.73
N SER A 38 -8.50 30.34 9.79
CA SER A 38 -8.95 30.56 11.18
C SER A 38 -8.95 32.05 11.54
N ASP A 39 -7.84 32.75 11.28
CA ASP A 39 -7.69 34.19 11.51
C ASP A 39 -8.76 34.99 10.72
N GLY A 40 -9.02 34.59 9.47
CA GLY A 40 -10.08 35.20 8.62
C GLY A 40 -11.47 35.02 9.21
N SER A 41 -11.77 33.81 9.71
CA SER A 41 -13.04 33.53 10.40
C SER A 41 -13.19 34.35 11.68
N GLU A 42 -12.10 34.54 12.44
CA GLU A 42 -12.12 35.40 13.63
C GLU A 42 -12.32 36.90 13.29
N ALA A 43 -11.64 37.37 12.24
CA ALA A 43 -11.81 38.76 11.76
C ALA A 43 -13.28 39.06 11.35
N LEU A 44 -13.96 38.10 10.72
CA LEU A 44 -15.38 38.21 10.36
C LEU A 44 -16.31 38.28 11.57
N LYS A 45 -15.94 37.62 12.68
CA LYS A 45 -16.73 37.57 13.94
C LYS A 45 -16.48 38.76 14.87
N ALA A 46 -15.48 39.60 14.58
CA ALA A 46 -15.14 40.75 15.40
C ALA A 46 -16.34 41.71 15.51
N GLN A 47 -16.56 42.32 16.68
CA GLN A 47 -17.68 43.24 16.91
C GLN A 47 -17.63 44.49 16.02
N ASN A 48 -16.43 45.01 15.74
CA ASN A 48 -16.21 46.19 14.92
C ASN A 48 -15.07 45.97 13.93
N PRO A 49 -15.25 45.12 12.90
CA PRO A 49 -14.19 44.86 11.94
C PRO A 49 -13.95 46.10 11.07
N THR A 50 -12.68 46.46 10.91
CA THR A 50 -12.31 47.55 9.99
C THR A 50 -12.08 47.00 8.59
N VAL A 51 -12.18 47.85 7.56
CA VAL A 51 -11.84 47.48 6.18
C VAL A 51 -10.39 46.99 6.10
N GLU A 52 -9.48 47.61 6.83
CA GLU A 52 -8.09 47.26 6.91
C GLU A 52 -7.92 45.85 7.48
N SER A 53 -8.49 45.53 8.64
CA SER A 53 -8.39 44.20 9.27
C SER A 53 -8.96 43.08 8.41
N LEU A 54 -10.06 43.30 7.71
CA LEU A 54 -10.65 42.35 6.77
C LEU A 54 -9.81 42.18 5.51
N THR A 55 -9.16 43.26 5.03
CA THR A 55 -8.26 43.20 3.86
C THR A 55 -7.00 42.43 4.21
N ASP A 56 -6.42 42.67 5.36
CA ASP A 56 -5.20 41.94 5.82
C ASP A 56 -5.47 40.46 6.00
N ALA A 57 -6.63 40.11 6.57
CA ALA A 57 -7.02 38.68 6.71
C ALA A 57 -7.18 38.00 5.34
N LEU A 58 -7.86 38.65 4.39
CA LEU A 58 -8.03 38.13 3.03
C LEU A 58 -6.69 37.99 2.31
N ASN A 59 -5.78 38.96 2.45
CA ASN A 59 -4.45 38.91 1.86
C ASN A 59 -3.65 37.74 2.42
N LYS A 60 -3.66 37.51 3.74
CA LYS A 60 -2.99 36.36 4.37
C LYS A 60 -3.52 35.03 3.84
N ILE A 61 -4.83 34.87 3.65
CA ILE A 61 -5.40 33.67 3.04
C ILE A 61 -4.87 33.47 1.63
N ASN A 62 -4.89 34.53 0.81
CA ASN A 62 -4.43 34.45 -0.58
C ASN A 62 -2.92 34.16 -0.67
N GLU A 63 -2.10 34.75 0.18
CA GLU A 63 -0.66 34.48 0.27
C GLU A 63 -0.40 33.03 0.68
N ALA A 64 -1.05 32.56 1.74
CA ALA A 64 -0.89 31.17 2.21
C ALA A 64 -1.38 30.16 1.17
N LYS A 65 -2.51 30.44 0.48
CA LYS A 65 -3.01 29.62 -0.63
C LYS A 65 -2.01 29.55 -1.80
N SER A 66 -1.42 30.67 -2.16
CA SER A 66 -0.44 30.76 -3.24
C SER A 66 0.90 30.10 -2.90
N ALA A 67 1.21 29.94 -1.63
CA ALA A 67 2.41 29.28 -1.15
C ALA A 67 2.30 27.74 -1.12
N LEU A 68 1.10 27.19 -1.29
CA LEU A 68 0.86 25.74 -1.36
C LEU A 68 1.59 25.16 -2.60
N ASP A 69 2.25 24.02 -2.44
CA ASP A 69 3.13 23.41 -3.44
C ASP A 69 2.78 21.98 -3.80
N GLY A 70 1.61 21.51 -3.37
CA GLY A 70 1.16 20.15 -3.66
C GLY A 70 1.01 19.90 -5.15
N GLN A 71 1.54 18.76 -5.60
CA GLN A 71 1.48 18.33 -6.99
C GLN A 71 0.32 17.34 -7.21
N PRO A 72 -0.18 17.17 -8.43
CA PRO A 72 -1.12 16.10 -8.76
C PRO A 72 -0.59 14.74 -8.32
N THR A 73 -1.48 13.90 -7.79
CA THR A 73 -1.11 12.55 -7.34
C THR A 73 -0.74 11.67 -8.52
N ASP A 74 0.47 11.11 -8.50
CA ASP A 74 0.92 10.13 -9.47
C ASP A 74 0.57 8.70 -9.00
N LYS A 75 -0.31 8.05 -9.73
CA LYS A 75 -0.79 6.69 -9.48
C LYS A 75 -0.19 5.62 -10.40
N GLN A 76 0.70 5.98 -11.33
CA GLN A 76 1.16 5.08 -12.38
C GLN A 76 1.87 3.84 -11.84
N ALA A 77 2.76 4.01 -10.88
CA ALA A 77 3.49 2.89 -10.28
C ALA A 77 2.57 1.93 -9.53
N LEU A 78 1.58 2.46 -8.78
CA LEU A 78 0.59 1.65 -8.08
C LEU A 78 -0.31 0.90 -9.06
N GLN A 79 -0.77 1.56 -10.11
CA GLN A 79 -1.57 0.94 -11.16
C GLN A 79 -0.82 -0.22 -11.84
N ALA A 80 0.47 -0.02 -12.15
CA ALA A 80 1.31 -1.06 -12.73
C ALA A 80 1.47 -2.27 -11.79
N ALA A 81 1.62 -2.03 -10.48
CA ALA A 81 1.74 -3.09 -9.47
C ALA A 81 0.42 -3.88 -9.33
N VAL A 82 -0.73 -3.19 -9.31
CA VAL A 82 -2.05 -3.84 -9.27
C VAL A 82 -2.31 -4.65 -10.54
N ASN A 83 -1.97 -4.13 -11.72
CA ASN A 83 -2.12 -4.87 -12.98
C ASN A 83 -1.32 -6.18 -13.00
N LYS A 84 -0.15 -6.23 -12.37
CA LYS A 84 0.67 -7.44 -12.23
C LYS A 84 0.10 -8.46 -11.23
N SER A 85 -0.89 -8.08 -10.43
CA SER A 85 -1.41 -8.96 -9.38
C SER A 85 -2.01 -10.26 -9.92
N LYS A 86 -2.56 -10.23 -11.13
CA LYS A 86 -3.04 -11.45 -11.78
C LYS A 86 -1.89 -12.43 -12.05
N ASP A 87 -0.80 -11.94 -12.65
CA ASP A 87 0.37 -12.79 -12.96
C ASP A 87 1.00 -13.37 -11.70
N VAL A 88 1.04 -12.58 -10.61
CA VAL A 88 1.50 -13.06 -9.30
C VAL A 88 0.59 -14.18 -8.78
N LYS A 89 -0.73 -14.02 -8.85
CA LYS A 89 -1.69 -15.05 -8.39
C LYS A 89 -1.64 -16.33 -9.23
N ASP A 90 -1.28 -16.24 -10.50
CA ASP A 90 -1.11 -17.37 -11.41
C ASP A 90 0.26 -18.06 -11.24
N SER A 91 1.16 -17.52 -10.41
CA SER A 91 2.50 -18.07 -10.17
C SER A 91 2.53 -19.23 -9.18
N ASN A 92 3.54 -20.10 -9.32
CA ASN A 92 3.81 -21.15 -8.34
C ASN A 92 4.15 -20.58 -6.95
N ASN A 93 4.85 -19.43 -6.90
CA ASN A 93 5.15 -18.77 -5.64
C ASN A 93 3.90 -18.41 -4.86
N TYR A 94 2.84 -17.93 -5.51
CA TYR A 94 1.56 -17.68 -4.85
C TYR A 94 0.82 -19.00 -4.55
N ALA A 95 0.72 -19.91 -5.52
CA ALA A 95 -0.04 -21.15 -5.38
C ALA A 95 0.41 -21.98 -4.17
N ASN A 96 1.71 -22.11 -3.96
CA ASN A 96 2.35 -22.92 -2.91
C ASN A 96 2.64 -22.13 -1.61
N ALA A 97 2.39 -20.82 -1.58
CA ALA A 97 2.62 -20.00 -0.39
C ALA A 97 1.70 -20.36 0.78
N ASP A 98 2.11 -20.01 1.98
CA ASP A 98 1.29 -20.13 3.17
C ASP A 98 -0.01 -19.30 3.04
N GLN A 99 -1.10 -19.83 3.59
CA GLN A 99 -2.41 -19.18 3.49
C GLN A 99 -2.41 -17.75 4.04
N ASN A 100 -1.69 -17.50 5.13
CA ASN A 100 -1.57 -16.15 5.70
C ASN A 100 -0.87 -15.19 4.74
N ALA A 101 0.17 -15.65 4.02
CA ALA A 101 0.87 -14.83 3.03
C ALA A 101 -0.03 -14.51 1.82
N LYS A 102 -0.80 -15.50 1.33
CA LYS A 102 -1.80 -15.29 0.28
C LYS A 102 -2.85 -14.26 0.68
N THR A 103 -3.42 -14.42 1.88
CA THR A 103 -4.45 -13.51 2.41
C THR A 103 -3.90 -12.09 2.58
N ALA A 104 -2.66 -11.95 3.08
CA ALA A 104 -2.01 -10.64 3.21
C ALA A 104 -1.80 -9.98 1.84
N TYR A 105 -1.39 -10.75 0.82
CA TYR A 105 -1.23 -10.25 -0.53
C TYR A 105 -2.58 -9.82 -1.15
N ASP A 106 -3.62 -10.63 -1.02
CA ASP A 106 -4.95 -10.33 -1.55
C ASP A 106 -5.54 -9.07 -0.91
N ASN A 107 -5.37 -8.91 0.41
CA ASN A 107 -5.80 -7.71 1.12
C ASN A 107 -5.04 -6.47 0.64
N ALA A 108 -3.72 -6.58 0.42
CA ALA A 108 -2.91 -5.48 -0.09
C ALA A 108 -3.31 -5.07 -1.52
N VAL A 109 -3.63 -6.02 -2.40
CA VAL A 109 -4.17 -5.74 -3.75
C VAL A 109 -5.50 -5.00 -3.66
N THR A 110 -6.41 -5.46 -2.78
CA THR A 110 -7.72 -4.83 -2.58
C THR A 110 -7.58 -3.39 -2.05
N ALA A 111 -6.71 -3.19 -1.07
CA ALA A 111 -6.43 -1.86 -0.52
C ALA A 111 -5.81 -0.92 -1.58
N ALA A 112 -4.86 -1.43 -2.38
CA ALA A 112 -4.23 -0.69 -3.47
C ALA A 112 -5.26 -0.26 -4.53
N GLN A 113 -6.19 -1.15 -4.90
CA GLN A 113 -7.29 -0.81 -5.80
C GLN A 113 -8.18 0.29 -5.22
N GLY A 114 -8.53 0.21 -3.93
CA GLY A 114 -9.30 1.26 -3.25
C GLY A 114 -8.63 2.65 -3.29
N VAL A 115 -7.30 2.70 -3.18
CA VAL A 115 -6.53 3.96 -3.34
C VAL A 115 -6.53 4.45 -4.79
N LEU A 116 -6.47 3.55 -5.77
CA LEU A 116 -6.55 3.90 -7.19
C LEU A 116 -7.92 4.49 -7.55
N ASP A 117 -8.99 3.93 -7.00
CA ASP A 117 -10.37 4.35 -7.26
C ASP A 117 -10.74 5.66 -6.53
N ASN A 118 -10.00 6.05 -5.49
CA ASN A 118 -10.19 7.30 -4.79
C ASN A 118 -9.60 8.47 -5.60
N SER A 119 -10.46 9.34 -6.16
CA SER A 119 -10.04 10.53 -6.91
C SER A 119 -9.18 11.51 -6.10
N ASN A 120 -9.39 11.54 -4.77
CA ASN A 120 -8.72 12.45 -3.85
C ASN A 120 -7.61 11.75 -3.03
N ALA A 121 -7.13 10.60 -3.52
CA ALA A 121 -6.00 9.93 -2.87
C ALA A 121 -4.75 10.82 -2.87
N THR A 122 -4.14 10.98 -1.70
CA THR A 122 -2.88 11.72 -1.56
C THR A 122 -1.70 10.93 -2.11
N GLN A 123 -0.61 11.62 -2.45
CA GLN A 123 0.62 10.94 -2.87
C GLN A 123 1.17 10.02 -1.78
N ALA A 124 1.01 10.39 -0.51
CA ALA A 124 1.41 9.56 0.62
C ALA A 124 0.61 8.25 0.67
N GLN A 125 -0.72 8.29 0.45
CA GLN A 125 -1.56 7.09 0.40
C GLN A 125 -1.16 6.17 -0.76
N VAL A 126 -0.89 6.73 -1.94
CA VAL A 126 -0.43 5.96 -3.11
C VAL A 126 0.92 5.29 -2.84
N THR A 127 1.87 6.03 -2.25
CA THR A 127 3.19 5.50 -1.89
C THR A 127 3.09 4.38 -0.86
N GLN A 128 2.27 4.56 0.19
CA GLN A 128 2.04 3.54 1.22
C GLN A 128 1.40 2.27 0.64
N ALA A 129 0.35 2.41 -0.17
CA ALA A 129 -0.32 1.28 -0.78
C ALA A 129 0.62 0.46 -1.70
N LEU A 130 1.48 1.15 -2.47
CA LEU A 130 2.50 0.49 -3.29
C LEU A 130 3.54 -0.26 -2.42
N GLN A 131 3.95 0.33 -1.31
CA GLN A 131 4.91 -0.25 -0.37
C GLN A 131 4.33 -1.49 0.32
N ASP A 132 3.07 -1.42 0.75
CA ASP A 132 2.34 -2.52 1.38
C ASP A 132 2.15 -3.69 0.40
N LEU A 133 1.76 -3.41 -0.84
CA LEU A 133 1.59 -4.41 -1.88
C LEU A 133 2.93 -5.10 -2.21
N ASN A 134 4.01 -4.35 -2.37
CA ASN A 134 5.35 -4.90 -2.60
C ASN A 134 5.84 -5.73 -1.42
N THR A 135 5.58 -5.28 -0.19
CA THR A 135 5.92 -6.01 1.04
C THR A 135 5.15 -7.33 1.13
N ALA A 136 3.85 -7.32 0.85
CA ALA A 136 3.04 -8.52 0.86
C ALA A 136 3.46 -9.50 -0.24
N ASN A 137 3.80 -9.02 -1.44
CA ASN A 137 4.35 -9.84 -2.53
C ASN A 137 5.68 -10.50 -2.11
N GLY A 138 6.58 -9.76 -1.47
CA GLY A 138 7.87 -10.28 -0.99
C GLY A 138 7.74 -11.32 0.14
N LYS A 139 6.58 -11.42 0.79
CA LYS A 139 6.29 -12.44 1.82
C LYS A 139 5.72 -13.74 1.27
N LEU A 140 5.40 -13.80 -0.03
CA LEU A 140 5.02 -15.06 -0.67
C LEU A 140 6.22 -16.01 -0.66
N ASN A 141 6.00 -17.22 -0.17
CA ASN A 141 7.09 -18.18 0.11
C ASN A 141 6.92 -19.53 -0.60
N GLY A 142 6.08 -19.60 -1.61
CA GLY A 142 5.77 -20.86 -2.30
C GLY A 142 6.94 -21.46 -3.05
N ASP A 143 7.79 -20.63 -3.67
CA ASP A 143 9.00 -21.12 -4.36
C ASP A 143 10.01 -21.69 -3.35
N ALA A 144 10.21 -21.02 -2.20
CA ALA A 144 11.10 -21.51 -1.16
C ALA A 144 10.63 -22.85 -0.58
N LYS A 145 9.32 -23.01 -0.34
CA LYS A 145 8.72 -24.27 0.14
C LYS A 145 8.83 -25.38 -0.90
N THR A 146 8.66 -25.06 -2.17
CA THR A 146 8.83 -26.03 -3.26
C THR A 146 10.27 -26.54 -3.32
N GLU A 147 11.24 -25.64 -3.19
CA GLU A 147 12.64 -26.00 -3.18
C GLU A 147 13.02 -26.83 -1.94
N GLU A 148 12.50 -26.50 -0.76
CA GLU A 148 12.69 -27.27 0.47
C GLU A 148 12.19 -28.73 0.32
N VAL A 149 10.98 -28.90 -0.21
CA VAL A 149 10.40 -30.24 -0.45
C VAL A 149 11.22 -31.02 -1.48
N LYS A 150 11.67 -30.35 -2.56
CA LYS A 150 12.53 -30.96 -3.57
C LYS A 150 13.85 -31.46 -2.99
N GLN A 151 14.53 -30.63 -2.18
CA GLN A 151 15.79 -31.00 -1.52
C GLN A 151 15.57 -32.16 -0.54
N ALA A 152 14.46 -32.18 0.21
CA ALA A 152 14.13 -33.29 1.09
C ALA A 152 13.89 -34.60 0.31
N LEU A 153 13.21 -34.53 -0.84
CA LEU A 153 13.01 -35.67 -1.72
C LEU A 153 14.34 -36.19 -2.30
N GLU A 154 15.18 -35.28 -2.81
CA GLU A 154 16.49 -35.63 -3.32
C GLU A 154 17.39 -36.32 -2.25
N ALA A 155 17.35 -35.80 -1.02
CA ALA A 155 18.05 -36.37 0.11
C ALA A 155 17.54 -37.80 0.43
N ALA A 156 16.21 -37.99 0.44
CA ALA A 156 15.62 -39.31 0.67
C ALA A 156 15.97 -40.33 -0.42
N VAL A 157 15.97 -39.93 -1.69
CA VAL A 157 16.37 -40.77 -2.82
C VAL A 157 17.86 -41.12 -2.71
N LYS A 158 18.72 -40.15 -2.39
CA LYS A 158 20.15 -40.34 -2.20
C LYS A 158 20.47 -41.32 -1.05
N ASP A 159 19.67 -41.30 0.02
CA ASP A 159 19.85 -42.19 1.18
C ASP A 159 19.30 -43.60 0.96
N ALA A 160 18.61 -43.86 -0.13
CA ALA A 160 17.97 -45.14 -0.42
C ALA A 160 18.95 -46.37 -0.37
N PRO A 161 20.21 -46.28 -0.82
CA PRO A 161 21.15 -47.38 -0.66
C PRO A 161 21.42 -47.74 0.82
N ASN A 162 21.50 -46.72 1.69
CA ASN A 162 21.70 -46.96 3.13
C ASN A 162 20.48 -47.65 3.75
N VAL A 163 19.27 -47.18 3.42
CA VAL A 163 18.02 -47.75 3.88
C VAL A 163 17.90 -49.21 3.46
N ARG A 164 18.26 -49.55 2.23
CA ARG A 164 18.24 -50.94 1.72
C ARG A 164 19.20 -51.89 2.47
N ASN A 165 20.21 -51.35 3.11
CA ASN A 165 21.17 -52.12 3.93
C ASN A 165 20.74 -52.29 5.39
N THR A 166 19.56 -51.81 5.78
CA THR A 166 19.03 -51.90 7.14
C THR A 166 18.27 -53.23 7.37
N PRO A 167 18.29 -53.78 8.59
CA PRO A 167 17.45 -54.92 8.96
C PRO A 167 15.95 -54.67 8.73
N ALA A 168 15.48 -53.40 8.88
CA ALA A 168 14.12 -53.00 8.63
C ALA A 168 13.70 -53.21 7.17
N TYR A 169 14.61 -52.99 6.23
CA TYR A 169 14.35 -53.21 4.81
C TYR A 169 14.47 -54.68 4.39
N TYR A 170 15.63 -55.32 4.63
CA TYR A 170 15.86 -56.66 4.08
C TYR A 170 15.04 -57.76 4.81
N ASN A 171 14.54 -57.52 6.03
CA ASN A 171 13.60 -58.40 6.73
C ASN A 171 12.12 -58.03 6.46
N ALA A 172 11.83 -56.99 5.70
CA ALA A 172 10.48 -56.62 5.37
C ALA A 172 9.84 -57.58 4.36
N ALA A 173 8.53 -57.72 4.39
CA ALA A 173 7.80 -58.46 3.38
C ALA A 173 8.09 -57.89 1.97
N SER A 174 8.19 -58.76 0.97
CA SER A 174 8.56 -58.38 -0.42
C SER A 174 7.66 -57.28 -1.02
N ALA A 175 6.38 -57.29 -0.70
CA ALA A 175 5.48 -56.25 -1.13
C ALA A 175 5.85 -54.84 -0.60
N LYS A 176 6.38 -54.75 0.65
CA LYS A 176 6.84 -53.48 1.24
C LYS A 176 8.16 -53.03 0.63
N GLN A 177 9.08 -53.96 0.37
CA GLN A 177 10.35 -53.69 -0.34
C GLN A 177 10.07 -53.15 -1.75
N GLN A 178 9.10 -53.78 -2.46
CA GLN A 178 8.72 -53.36 -3.80
C GLN A 178 8.07 -51.97 -3.80
N ALA A 179 7.17 -51.69 -2.85
CA ALA A 179 6.55 -50.36 -2.70
C ALA A 179 7.62 -49.28 -2.43
N TYR A 180 8.58 -49.54 -1.53
CA TYR A 180 9.70 -48.62 -1.28
C TYR A 180 10.54 -48.37 -2.54
N ASN A 181 10.92 -49.42 -3.26
CA ASN A 181 11.70 -49.28 -4.49
C ASN A 181 11.01 -48.51 -5.59
N THR A 182 9.68 -48.70 -5.70
CA THR A 182 8.85 -47.93 -6.65
C THR A 182 8.78 -46.45 -6.29
N ALA A 183 8.73 -46.15 -4.97
CA ALA A 183 8.62 -44.75 -4.51
C ALA A 183 9.92 -43.95 -4.73
N ILE A 184 11.07 -44.61 -4.84
CA ILE A 184 12.40 -43.95 -5.00
C ILE A 184 12.98 -44.07 -6.42
N SER A 185 12.26 -44.67 -7.35
CA SER A 185 12.62 -44.78 -8.77
C SER A 185 12.05 -43.62 -9.59
#